data_99a984f673b26adc918d95cef10f8e75
#
_entry.id   99a984f673b26adc918d95cef10f8e75
#
_cell.length_a   1.000
_cell.length_b   1.000
_cell.length_c   1.000
_cell.angle_alpha   90.00
_cell.angle_beta   90.00
_cell.angle_gamma   90.00
#
_symmetry.space_group_name_H-M   'P 1'
#
loop_
_entity.id
_entity.type
_entity.pdbx_description
1 polymer ?
#
loop_
_entity_poly.entity_id
_entity_poly.type
_entity_poly.pdbx_seq_one_letter_code
_entity_poly.pdbx_strand_id
1 'polypeptide(L)'
;TLSEDEFITDKMPLNFKWIGFIKHALPEAKIIHIKRKPIAVCWSNYKQYFYSKEMAFTYSKEDIAGYYNLYNDLMNYWKMKYPNLIYDLSYESFTHNQKTETENLINFINLKWEDNLINFHENKRDVMTASYSQVRKKIYQGSSEEWRKYEKWLEPMLSVLNDK
;
A
#
# COMPACT_ATOMS: atom_id res chain seq x y z
N THR A 1 -2.21 18.15 -18.94
CA THR A 1 -2.65 19.40 -18.29
C THR A 1 -2.05 19.42 -16.90
N LEU A 2 -1.24 20.44 -16.61
CA LEU A 2 -0.78 20.68 -15.24
C LEU A 2 -2.01 21.11 -14.43
N SER A 3 -2.19 20.49 -13.26
CA SER A 3 -3.22 20.91 -12.30
C SER A 3 -2.79 22.24 -11.66
N GLU A 4 -3.76 23.12 -11.40
CA GLU A 4 -3.55 24.34 -10.60
C GLU A 4 -3.77 24.07 -9.10
N ASP A 5 -4.00 22.82 -8.72
CA ASP A 5 -4.20 22.40 -7.32
C ASP A 5 -2.92 22.59 -6.52
N GLU A 6 -3.05 23.11 -5.30
CA GLU A 6 -1.93 23.30 -4.37
C GLU A 6 -1.28 21.97 -3.96
N PHE A 7 -2.07 20.88 -3.89
CA PHE A 7 -1.62 19.55 -3.53
C PHE A 7 -1.99 18.53 -4.60
N ILE A 8 -1.01 17.72 -4.99
CA ILE A 8 -1.18 16.64 -5.97
C ILE A 8 -0.80 15.32 -5.31
N THR A 9 -1.63 14.31 -5.50
CA THR A 9 -1.34 12.93 -5.06
C THR A 9 -1.11 12.04 -6.27
N ASP A 10 -0.03 11.26 -6.23
CA ASP A 10 0.21 10.17 -7.17
C ASP A 10 0.17 8.82 -6.43
N LYS A 11 -0.55 7.87 -6.99
CA LYS A 11 -0.61 6.51 -6.46
C LYS A 11 -0.34 5.50 -7.57
N MET A 12 0.91 5.01 -7.60
CA MET A 12 1.28 3.83 -8.39
C MET A 12 1.96 2.80 -7.48
N PRO A 13 1.48 1.55 -7.42
CA PRO A 13 2.05 0.53 -6.52
C PRO A 13 3.55 0.30 -6.71
N LEU A 14 4.08 0.48 -7.92
CA LEU A 14 5.50 0.29 -8.23
C LEU A 14 6.38 1.53 -7.97
N ASN A 15 5.85 2.64 -7.46
CA ASN A 15 6.63 3.83 -7.13
C ASN A 15 7.74 3.57 -6.09
N PHE A 16 7.64 2.50 -5.30
CA PHE A 16 8.70 2.11 -4.38
C PHE A 16 10.06 1.88 -5.05
N LYS A 17 10.07 1.52 -6.34
CA LYS A 17 11.30 1.38 -7.14
C LYS A 17 11.99 2.72 -7.43
N TRP A 18 11.24 3.81 -7.39
CA TRP A 18 11.64 5.13 -7.88
C TRP A 18 11.81 6.17 -6.77
N ILE A 19 11.75 5.77 -5.49
CA ILE A 19 11.83 6.70 -4.34
C ILE A 19 13.04 7.61 -4.41
N GLY A 20 14.20 7.09 -4.82
CA GLY A 20 15.41 7.91 -4.99
C GLY A 20 15.25 8.99 -6.06
N PHE A 21 14.63 8.68 -7.19
CA PHE A 21 14.35 9.65 -8.25
C PHE A 21 13.28 10.65 -7.81
N ILE A 22 12.22 10.17 -7.16
CA ILE A 22 11.15 11.05 -6.63
C ILE A 22 11.75 12.06 -5.66
N LYS A 23 12.57 11.60 -4.72
CA LYS A 23 13.23 12.50 -3.74
C LYS A 23 14.14 13.52 -4.40
N HIS A 24 14.84 13.14 -5.49
CA HIS A 24 15.72 14.04 -6.21
C HIS A 24 14.94 15.06 -7.06
N ALA A 25 13.92 14.62 -7.78
CA ALA A 25 13.12 15.46 -8.67
C ALA A 25 12.12 16.35 -7.91
N LEU A 26 11.60 15.86 -6.78
CA LEU A 26 10.58 16.51 -5.95
C LEU A 26 11.01 16.49 -4.48
N PRO A 27 11.96 17.36 -4.07
CA PRO A 27 12.56 17.33 -2.73
C PRO A 27 11.54 17.46 -1.59
N GLU A 28 10.42 18.15 -1.84
CA GLU A 28 9.35 18.40 -0.86
C GLU A 28 8.28 17.28 -0.81
N ALA A 29 8.33 16.32 -1.75
CA ALA A 29 7.35 15.25 -1.78
C ALA A 29 7.39 14.42 -0.49
N LYS A 30 6.21 14.16 0.07
CA LYS A 30 6.02 13.23 1.19
C LYS A 30 5.68 11.85 0.64
N ILE A 31 6.28 10.81 1.18
CA ILE A 31 6.05 9.44 0.75
C ILE A 31 5.27 8.70 1.81
N ILE A 32 4.08 8.23 1.45
CA ILE A 32 3.23 7.41 2.30
C ILE A 32 3.33 5.97 1.81
N HIS A 33 3.80 5.10 2.67
CA HIS A 33 3.98 3.69 2.40
C HIS A 33 2.95 2.87 3.19
N ILE A 34 1.95 2.33 2.50
CA ILE A 34 0.93 1.49 3.14
C ILE A 34 1.46 0.07 3.27
N LYS A 35 1.70 -0.34 4.51
CA LYS A 35 2.14 -1.70 4.87
C LYS A 35 0.95 -2.57 5.24
N ARG A 36 1.01 -3.82 4.81
CA ARG A 36 0.05 -4.85 5.16
C ARG A 36 0.78 -6.17 5.42
N LYS A 37 0.18 -7.10 6.16
CA LYS A 37 0.78 -8.42 6.41
C LYS A 37 1.29 -9.05 5.10
N PRO A 38 2.55 -9.53 5.04
CA PRO A 38 3.16 -10.06 3.82
C PRO A 38 2.29 -11.08 3.10
N ILE A 39 1.85 -12.11 3.83
CA ILE A 39 1.01 -13.18 3.29
C ILE A 39 -0.33 -12.66 2.77
N ALA A 40 -0.91 -11.63 3.40
CA ALA A 40 -2.17 -11.05 2.94
C ALA A 40 -2.00 -10.27 1.64
N VAL A 41 -0.86 -9.60 1.45
CA VAL A 41 -0.50 -8.93 0.18
C VAL A 41 -0.29 -9.96 -0.92
N CYS A 42 0.54 -10.97 -0.67
CA CYS A 42 0.84 -12.03 -1.64
C CYS A 42 -0.43 -12.78 -2.04
N TRP A 43 -1.24 -13.21 -1.08
CA TRP A 43 -2.52 -13.87 -1.34
C TRP A 43 -3.48 -12.98 -2.16
N SER A 44 -3.61 -11.70 -1.80
CA SER A 44 -4.49 -10.78 -2.51
C SER A 44 -4.10 -10.59 -3.97
N ASN A 45 -2.81 -10.52 -4.26
CA ASN A 45 -2.30 -10.40 -5.62
C ASN A 45 -2.39 -11.74 -6.38
N TYR A 46 -2.08 -12.87 -5.74
CA TYR A 46 -2.14 -14.19 -6.35
C TYR A 46 -3.54 -14.56 -6.88
N LYS A 47 -4.59 -14.17 -6.16
CA LYS A 47 -5.97 -14.43 -6.59
C LYS A 47 -6.50 -13.42 -7.62
N GLN A 48 -5.73 -12.37 -7.96
CA GLN A 48 -6.12 -11.34 -8.91
C GLN A 48 -5.53 -11.63 -10.28
N TYR A 49 -6.35 -11.56 -11.33
CA TYR A 49 -5.86 -11.62 -12.70
C TYR A 49 -5.31 -10.26 -13.14
N PHE A 50 -4.07 -10.24 -13.62
CA PHE A 50 -3.43 -9.05 -14.17
C PHE A 50 -3.07 -9.27 -15.64
N TYR A 51 -3.49 -8.36 -16.52
CA TYR A 51 -3.18 -8.43 -17.95
C TYR A 51 -1.72 -8.09 -18.27
N SER A 52 -1.04 -7.33 -17.44
CA SER A 52 0.33 -6.90 -17.69
C SER A 52 1.32 -8.05 -17.52
N LYS A 53 2.20 -8.22 -18.50
CA LYS A 53 3.32 -9.18 -18.43
C LYS A 53 4.28 -8.87 -17.28
N GLU A 54 4.38 -7.61 -16.87
CA GLU A 54 5.19 -7.16 -15.72
C GLU A 54 4.71 -7.72 -14.39
N MET A 55 3.44 -8.16 -14.35
CA MET A 55 2.83 -8.77 -13.17
C MET A 55 2.84 -10.31 -13.21
N ALA A 56 3.59 -10.93 -14.14
CA ALA A 56 3.61 -12.39 -14.30
C ALA A 56 4.06 -13.14 -13.02
N PHE A 57 4.89 -12.51 -12.18
CA PHE A 57 5.29 -13.06 -10.88
C PHE A 57 4.12 -13.34 -9.94
N THR A 58 2.94 -12.74 -10.18
CA THR A 58 1.75 -12.96 -9.33
C THR A 58 1.09 -14.32 -9.57
N TYR A 59 1.48 -15.06 -10.62
CA TYR A 59 0.90 -16.36 -10.97
C TYR A 59 1.61 -17.56 -10.33
N SER A 60 2.75 -17.34 -9.66
CA SER A 60 3.46 -18.33 -8.85
C SER A 60 3.45 -17.92 -7.39
N LYS A 61 3.26 -18.87 -6.48
CA LYS A 61 3.26 -18.61 -5.03
C LYS A 61 4.65 -18.25 -4.52
N GLU A 62 5.65 -18.92 -5.06
CA GLU A 62 7.06 -18.70 -4.75
C GLU A 62 7.54 -17.36 -5.28
N ASP A 63 7.21 -17.06 -6.56
CA ASP A 63 7.68 -15.84 -7.22
C ASP A 63 7.08 -14.58 -6.56
N ILE A 64 5.79 -14.61 -6.21
CA ILE A 64 5.17 -13.46 -5.55
C ILE A 64 5.74 -13.22 -4.14
N ALA A 65 6.04 -14.30 -3.40
CA ALA A 65 6.68 -14.21 -2.09
C ALA A 65 8.12 -13.70 -2.21
N GLY A 66 8.88 -14.21 -3.18
CA GLY A 66 10.23 -13.74 -3.52
C GLY A 66 10.22 -12.26 -3.90
N TYR A 67 9.27 -11.83 -4.75
CA TYR A 67 9.13 -10.42 -5.12
C TYR A 67 8.77 -9.53 -3.93
N TYR A 68 7.92 -10.03 -3.00
CA TYR A 68 7.62 -9.32 -1.77
C TYR A 68 8.88 -9.12 -0.91
N ASN A 69 9.73 -10.14 -0.80
CA ASN A 69 10.98 -10.03 -0.06
C ASN A 69 11.91 -8.97 -0.68
N LEU A 70 12.07 -8.96 -2.01
CA LEU A 70 12.85 -7.93 -2.72
C LEU A 70 12.29 -6.52 -2.50
N TYR A 71 10.96 -6.37 -2.56
CA TYR A 71 10.30 -5.11 -2.24
C TYR A 71 10.61 -4.66 -0.81
N ASN A 72 10.50 -5.56 0.18
CA ASN A 72 10.74 -5.24 1.57
C ASN A 72 12.20 -4.82 1.82
N ASP A 73 13.17 -5.51 1.19
CA ASP A 73 14.59 -5.16 1.27
C ASP A 73 14.85 -3.77 0.68
N LEU A 74 14.26 -3.47 -0.47
CA LEU A 74 14.39 -2.15 -1.11
C LEU A 74 13.76 -1.03 -0.25
N MET A 75 12.60 -1.29 0.36
CA MET A 75 11.97 -0.32 1.26
C MET A 75 12.81 -0.07 2.52
N ASN A 76 13.43 -1.11 3.08
CA ASN A 76 14.36 -0.97 4.20
C ASN A 76 15.59 -0.13 3.79
N TYR A 77 16.15 -0.37 2.61
CA TYR A 77 17.23 0.45 2.06
C TYR A 77 16.83 1.94 1.96
N TRP A 78 15.63 2.24 1.40
CA TRP A 78 15.17 3.61 1.27
C TRP A 78 14.99 4.31 2.63
N LYS A 79 14.49 3.60 3.63
CA LYS A 79 14.33 4.14 4.99
C LYS A 79 15.66 4.45 5.67
N MET A 80 16.65 3.59 5.47
CA MET A 80 18.00 3.86 5.97
C MET A 80 18.65 5.05 5.25
N LYS A 81 18.46 5.14 3.93
CA LYS A 81 19.07 6.19 3.11
C LYS A 81 18.40 7.56 3.31
N TYR A 82 17.10 7.59 3.53
CA TYR A 82 16.32 8.81 3.67
C TYR A 82 15.47 8.77 4.95
N PRO A 83 16.09 8.94 6.13
CA PRO A 83 15.35 8.99 7.39
C PRO A 83 14.26 10.06 7.35
N ASN A 84 13.08 9.76 7.89
CA ASN A 84 11.92 10.66 7.98
C ASN A 84 11.25 11.05 6.65
N LEU A 85 11.69 10.53 5.50
CA LEU A 85 11.05 10.76 4.21
C LEU A 85 9.78 9.94 4.04
N ILE A 86 9.77 8.73 4.57
CA ILE A 86 8.73 7.72 4.34
C ILE A 86 7.91 7.51 5.61
N TYR A 87 6.62 7.73 5.52
CA TYR A 87 5.66 7.42 6.58
C TYR A 87 5.08 6.03 6.35
N ASP A 88 5.32 5.11 7.29
CA ASP A 88 4.71 3.77 7.27
C ASP A 88 3.30 3.82 7.88
N LEU A 89 2.28 3.61 7.06
CA LEU A 89 0.92 3.43 7.49
C LEU A 89 0.58 1.94 7.54
N SER A 90 0.39 1.39 8.73
CA SER A 90 -0.09 0.00 8.86
C SER A 90 -1.57 -0.09 8.47
N TYR A 91 -1.86 -0.92 7.46
CA TYR A 91 -3.22 -1.18 7.03
C TYR A 91 -4.09 -1.75 8.14
N GLU A 92 -3.54 -2.68 8.92
CA GLU A 92 -4.23 -3.31 10.04
C GLU A 92 -4.55 -2.28 11.14
N SER A 93 -3.56 -1.48 11.56
CA SER A 93 -3.77 -0.39 12.53
C SER A 93 -4.79 0.61 12.02
N PHE A 94 -4.68 1.02 10.75
CA PHE A 94 -5.60 1.95 10.12
C PHE A 94 -7.05 1.45 10.10
N THR A 95 -7.26 0.17 9.82
CA THR A 95 -8.61 -0.41 9.81
C THR A 95 -9.22 -0.56 11.20
N HIS A 96 -8.40 -0.63 12.27
CA HIS A 96 -8.86 -0.70 13.66
C HIS A 96 -9.04 0.68 14.29
N ASN A 97 -8.14 1.61 14.00
CA ASN A 97 -8.05 2.92 14.65
C ASN A 97 -8.02 4.05 13.60
N GLN A 98 -9.01 4.04 12.68
CA GLN A 98 -9.04 4.94 11.52
C GLN A 98 -8.75 6.39 11.88
N LYS A 99 -9.42 6.94 12.91
CA LYS A 99 -9.28 8.35 13.29
C LYS A 99 -7.84 8.68 13.68
N THR A 100 -7.28 7.96 14.63
CA THR A 100 -5.92 8.20 15.13
C THR A 100 -4.87 8.07 14.03
N GLU A 101 -4.99 7.02 13.20
CA GLU A 101 -4.04 6.80 12.09
C GLU A 101 -4.17 7.88 11.01
N THR A 102 -5.40 8.38 10.76
CA THR A 102 -5.61 9.52 9.86
C THR A 102 -5.02 10.80 10.44
N GLU A 103 -5.22 11.09 11.74
CA GLU A 103 -4.62 12.25 12.41
C GLU A 103 -3.09 12.23 12.31
N ASN A 104 -2.47 11.09 12.57
CA ASN A 104 -1.01 10.92 12.45
C ASN A 104 -0.53 11.16 11.01
N LEU A 105 -1.25 10.63 10.02
CA LEU A 105 -0.94 10.83 8.60
C LEU A 105 -1.04 12.29 8.20
N ILE A 106 -2.13 12.97 8.57
CA ILE A 106 -2.37 14.38 8.26
C ILE A 106 -1.29 15.27 8.90
N ASN A 107 -0.88 14.96 10.13
CA ASN A 107 0.24 15.64 10.79
C ASN A 107 1.57 15.44 10.04
N PHE A 108 1.85 14.21 9.55
CA PHE A 108 3.07 13.93 8.79
C PHE A 108 3.15 14.73 7.49
N ILE A 109 2.02 14.91 6.80
CA ILE A 109 1.97 15.69 5.54
C ILE A 109 1.77 17.19 5.77
N ASN A 110 1.73 17.64 7.02
CA ASN A 110 1.57 19.04 7.44
C ASN A 110 0.27 19.69 6.95
N LEU A 111 -0.81 18.93 6.88
CA LEU A 111 -2.13 19.45 6.57
C LEU A 111 -2.95 19.65 7.83
N LYS A 112 -4.02 20.46 7.72
CA LYS A 112 -4.98 20.66 8.80
C LYS A 112 -5.97 19.52 8.84
N TRP A 113 -6.40 19.15 10.03
CA TRP A 113 -7.48 18.20 10.22
C TRP A 113 -8.80 18.77 9.70
N GLU A 114 -9.57 17.92 9.03
CA GLU A 114 -10.97 18.18 8.64
C GLU A 114 -11.82 16.96 9.00
N ASP A 115 -13.00 17.17 9.59
CA ASP A 115 -13.85 16.08 10.09
C ASP A 115 -14.39 15.15 8.99
N ASN A 116 -14.44 15.63 7.75
CA ASN A 116 -14.86 14.84 6.58
C ASN A 116 -13.82 13.78 6.14
N LEU A 117 -12.57 13.86 6.60
CA LEU A 117 -11.49 12.94 6.22
C LEU A 117 -11.79 11.47 6.57
N ILE A 118 -12.53 11.24 7.64
CA ILE A 118 -12.93 9.88 8.04
C ILE A 118 -14.14 9.35 7.26
N ASN A 119 -14.85 10.22 6.54
CA ASN A 119 -16.04 9.88 5.77
C ASN A 119 -15.74 9.74 4.27
N PHE A 120 -14.54 9.30 3.91
CA PHE A 120 -14.07 9.17 2.51
C PHE A 120 -15.04 8.41 1.60
N HIS A 121 -15.83 7.47 2.15
CA HIS A 121 -16.81 6.67 1.42
C HIS A 121 -18.01 7.51 0.90
N GLU A 122 -18.23 8.70 1.43
CA GLU A 122 -19.24 9.67 0.99
C GLU A 122 -18.76 10.53 -0.19
N ASN A 123 -17.46 10.51 -0.48
CA ASN A 123 -16.87 11.27 -1.59
C ASN A 123 -17.38 10.74 -2.93
N LYS A 124 -17.89 11.65 -3.78
CA LYS A 124 -18.48 11.33 -5.09
C LYS A 124 -17.48 11.35 -6.25
N ARG A 125 -16.19 11.66 -5.99
CA ARG A 125 -15.16 11.67 -7.04
C ARG A 125 -15.09 10.32 -7.74
N ASP A 126 -14.99 10.33 -9.07
CA ASP A 126 -14.84 9.12 -9.86
C ASP A 126 -13.53 8.40 -9.56
N VAL A 127 -13.62 7.08 -9.40
CA VAL A 127 -12.48 6.20 -9.11
C VAL A 127 -12.39 5.16 -10.22
N MET A 128 -11.38 5.29 -11.07
CA MET A 128 -11.16 4.37 -12.21
C MET A 128 -10.16 3.25 -11.83
N THR A 129 -10.44 2.49 -10.78
CA THR A 129 -9.57 1.37 -10.35
C THR A 129 -10.37 0.11 -10.07
N ALA A 130 -9.69 -1.05 -10.04
CA ALA A 130 -10.31 -2.34 -9.68
C ALA A 130 -10.98 -2.33 -8.29
N SER A 131 -10.66 -1.34 -7.43
CA SER A 131 -11.23 -1.17 -6.10
C SER A 131 -12.45 -0.24 -6.06
N TYR A 132 -13.03 0.14 -7.21
CA TYR A 132 -14.16 1.09 -7.29
C TYR A 132 -15.28 0.79 -6.29
N SER A 133 -15.69 -0.47 -6.19
CA SER A 133 -16.77 -0.88 -5.27
C SER A 133 -16.35 -0.84 -3.79
N GLN A 134 -15.06 -0.93 -3.50
CA GLN A 134 -14.53 -0.96 -2.12
C GLN A 134 -14.41 0.44 -1.54
N VAL A 135 -14.00 1.43 -2.33
CA VAL A 135 -13.82 2.83 -1.85
C VAL A 135 -15.15 3.52 -1.48
N ARG A 136 -16.28 2.95 -1.88
CA ARG A 136 -17.63 3.42 -1.52
C ARG A 136 -18.18 2.77 -0.25
N LYS A 137 -17.42 1.91 0.39
CA LYS A 137 -17.83 1.23 1.63
C LYS A 137 -17.01 1.78 2.79
N LYS A 138 -17.60 1.75 3.97
CA LYS A 138 -16.85 1.98 5.22
C LYS A 138 -15.70 1.00 5.32
N ILE A 139 -14.62 1.41 5.98
CA ILE A 139 -13.49 0.52 6.26
C ILE A 139 -14.02 -0.71 7.02
N TYR A 140 -13.62 -1.89 6.56
CA TYR A 140 -13.93 -3.15 7.22
C TYR A 140 -12.65 -3.85 7.64
N GLN A 141 -12.76 -4.61 8.72
CA GLN A 141 -11.66 -5.38 9.29
C GLN A 141 -11.65 -6.82 8.73
N GLY A 142 -10.54 -7.53 8.93
CA GLY A 142 -10.45 -8.96 8.64
C GLY A 142 -9.91 -9.33 7.26
N SER A 143 -9.78 -8.39 6.32
CA SER A 143 -9.25 -8.70 4.98
C SER A 143 -7.80 -9.21 5.00
N SER A 144 -7.02 -8.89 6.03
CA SER A 144 -5.65 -9.39 6.22
C SER A 144 -5.60 -10.81 6.76
N GLU A 145 -6.74 -11.42 7.11
CA GLU A 145 -6.83 -12.79 7.62
C GLU A 145 -7.56 -13.73 6.65
N GLU A 146 -8.04 -13.24 5.50
CA GLU A 146 -8.77 -14.08 4.53
C GLU A 146 -7.97 -15.26 3.99
N TRP A 147 -6.65 -15.11 3.89
CA TRP A 147 -5.74 -16.16 3.43
C TRP A 147 -5.78 -17.42 4.31
N ARG A 148 -6.16 -17.30 5.60
CA ARG A 148 -6.23 -18.43 6.54
C ARG A 148 -7.16 -19.53 6.07
N LYS A 149 -8.21 -19.19 5.32
CA LYS A 149 -9.13 -20.17 4.72
C LYS A 149 -8.44 -21.08 3.71
N TYR A 150 -7.27 -20.66 3.22
CA TYR A 150 -6.50 -21.33 2.17
C TYR A 150 -5.09 -21.74 2.65
N GLU A 151 -4.79 -21.59 3.93
CA GLU A 151 -3.46 -21.74 4.53
C GLU A 151 -2.76 -23.03 4.08
N LYS A 152 -3.46 -24.17 4.11
CA LYS A 152 -2.90 -25.47 3.70
C LYS A 152 -2.42 -25.54 2.24
N TRP A 153 -2.85 -24.62 1.39
CA TRP A 153 -2.42 -24.56 -0.01
C TRP A 153 -1.40 -23.44 -0.26
N LEU A 154 -1.10 -22.64 0.76
CA LEU A 154 -0.19 -21.50 0.68
C LEU A 154 1.19 -21.80 1.27
N GLU A 155 1.47 -23.06 1.62
CA GLU A 155 2.75 -23.49 2.17
C GLU A 155 3.96 -23.01 1.33
N PRO A 156 3.99 -23.13 -0.02
CA PRO A 156 5.11 -22.63 -0.82
C PRO A 156 5.33 -21.11 -0.72
N MET A 157 4.24 -20.33 -0.52
CA MET A 157 4.31 -18.89 -0.31
C MET A 157 4.81 -18.55 1.11
N LEU A 158 4.33 -19.30 2.10
CA LEU A 158 4.67 -19.11 3.51
C LEU A 158 6.14 -19.44 3.78
N SER A 159 6.68 -20.52 3.20
CA SER A 159 8.08 -20.89 3.38
C SER A 159 9.00 -19.78 2.88
N VAL A 160 8.80 -19.27 1.67
CA VAL A 160 9.62 -18.18 1.11
C VAL A 160 9.53 -16.87 1.93
N LEU A 161 8.34 -16.57 2.51
CA LEU A 161 8.18 -15.38 3.36
C LEU A 161 8.83 -15.53 4.74
N ASN A 162 8.95 -16.76 5.28
CA ASN A 162 9.49 -17.04 6.60
C ASN A 162 11.01 -17.28 6.59
N ASP A 163 11.62 -17.53 5.42
CA ASP A 163 13.06 -17.73 5.26
C ASP A 163 13.87 -16.43 5.42
N LYS A 164 13.24 -15.33 5.78
CA LYS A 164 13.80 -14.02 6.10
C LYS A 164 13.27 -13.51 7.43
#